data_a07ad7a3eec934532225db3e9bd664cc
#
_entry.id   a07ad7a3eec934532225db3e9bd664cc
#
_cell.length_a   1.000
_cell.length_b   1.000
_cell.length_c   1.000
_cell.angle_alpha   90.00
_cell.angle_beta   90.00
_cell.angle_gamma   90.00
#
_symmetry.space_group_name_H-M   'P 1'
#
loop_
_entity.id
_entity.type
_entity.pdbx_description
1 polymer ?
#
loop_
_entity_poly.entity_id
_entity_poly.type
_entity_poly.pdbx_seq_one_letter_code
_entity_poly.pdbx_strand_id
1 'polypeptide(L)'
;NDLLVQFQSIGPYVLANSYFYQSYYNQGLVTAVSQLREQLQVIIAMGDYLDNAKYGLSHTHSAIKHHMPLMRYKPSTHLESIHKEVPVFIVGNGPSLDDLIPLIKEEADAAIIVSCGTALQTLYKHGITPHFHAEIESNRSTYDWAIRVNAPDYLKQISLISCNGIHPDTCNLYKDVYLAFKQGEASTVSIAELYPKKTFGALDAAYPTVTNFAMNLLTEIGFEQFYLFGTDMGFVDENYHHSKSSGYYSEKGNELYDYTAENNTSLILPGNFRPVVKTKYEFKVSKSVLENVLSVKKAEVYNLNDGAKIAGTKPLRKEDAILVCSAAQRDAAVEAMKQQVFKELDFDDFEKRFNNRYDSNVLIEELSQFHLLVPTELESKEDLTVLIEEQRNFVVKSLLNKNSLLFFYLNGTLNYINSS
;
A
#
# COMPACT_ATOMS: atom_id res chain seq x y z
N ASN A 1 1.11 14.92 9.68
CA ASN A 1 1.87 13.84 9.03
C ASN A 1 3.22 13.59 9.71
N ASP A 2 4.03 14.61 10.08
CA ASP A 2 5.36 14.41 10.67
C ASP A 2 5.32 13.61 11.98
N LEU A 3 4.28 13.81 12.79
CA LEU A 3 4.10 13.09 14.05
C LEU A 3 3.79 11.60 13.81
N LEU A 4 2.98 11.28 12.78
CA LEU A 4 2.68 9.91 12.41
C LEU A 4 3.92 9.18 11.86
N VAL A 5 4.73 9.86 11.06
CA VAL A 5 6.01 9.33 10.57
C VAL A 5 6.97 9.06 11.73
N GLN A 6 7.01 9.95 12.73
CA GLN A 6 7.81 9.72 13.94
C GLN A 6 7.30 8.50 14.73
N PHE A 7 5.99 8.31 14.86
CA PHE A 7 5.46 7.12 15.53
C PHE A 7 5.74 5.82 14.77
N GLN A 8 5.76 5.85 13.45
CA GLN A 8 6.19 4.68 12.66
C GLN A 8 7.66 4.33 12.90
N SER A 9 8.53 5.32 13.10
CA SER A 9 9.96 5.10 13.29
C SER A 9 10.36 4.81 14.73
N ILE A 10 9.70 5.45 15.73
CA ILE A 10 10.06 5.34 17.14
C ILE A 10 9.17 4.33 17.87
N GLY A 11 7.91 4.20 17.42
CA GLY A 11 6.87 3.36 18.02
C GLY A 11 5.80 4.18 18.77
N PRO A 12 4.54 3.73 18.71
CA PRO A 12 3.42 4.44 19.34
C PRO A 12 3.44 4.40 20.87
N TYR A 13 4.19 3.47 21.49
CA TYR A 13 4.30 3.35 22.96
C TYR A 13 4.86 4.60 23.62
N VAL A 14 5.61 5.45 22.92
CA VAL A 14 6.09 6.75 23.45
C VAL A 14 4.96 7.68 23.86
N LEU A 15 3.74 7.45 23.34
CA LEU A 15 2.55 8.22 23.74
C LEU A 15 2.16 8.00 25.20
N ALA A 16 2.49 6.84 25.79
CA ALA A 16 2.22 6.57 27.21
C ALA A 16 2.90 7.60 28.14
N ASN A 17 4.05 8.14 27.71
CA ASN A 17 4.85 9.12 28.46
C ASN A 17 4.83 10.51 27.80
N SER A 18 3.90 10.77 26.88
CA SER A 18 3.78 12.06 26.18
C SER A 18 2.61 12.86 26.70
N TYR A 19 2.83 14.16 26.87
CA TYR A 19 1.81 15.11 27.30
C TYR A 19 1.53 16.13 26.21
N PHE A 20 0.25 16.27 25.85
CA PHE A 20 -0.20 17.33 24.95
C PHE A 20 -0.65 18.53 25.79
N TYR A 21 0.23 19.53 25.92
CA TYR A 21 -0.10 20.73 26.67
C TYR A 21 -0.83 21.76 25.80
N GLN A 22 -1.96 22.22 26.31
CA GLN A 22 -2.76 23.26 25.64
C GLN A 22 -3.04 24.38 26.64
N SER A 23 -2.45 25.57 26.45
CA SER A 23 -2.69 26.73 27.29
C SER A 23 -3.99 27.46 26.97
N TYR A 24 -4.40 27.44 25.70
CA TYR A 24 -5.67 27.96 25.20
C TYR A 24 -6.34 26.94 24.29
N TYR A 25 -7.68 27.00 24.20
CA TYR A 25 -8.40 26.11 23.31
C TYR A 25 -7.91 26.27 21.86
N ASN A 26 -7.47 25.18 21.27
CA ASN A 26 -6.97 25.13 19.91
C ASN A 26 -7.62 23.98 19.16
N GLN A 27 -8.53 24.30 18.25
CA GLN A 27 -9.25 23.33 17.45
C GLN A 27 -8.29 22.43 16.63
N GLY A 28 -7.19 22.97 16.15
CA GLY A 28 -6.17 22.21 15.43
C GLY A 28 -5.54 21.10 16.29
N LEU A 29 -5.25 21.40 17.56
CA LEU A 29 -4.73 20.40 18.49
C LEU A 29 -5.76 19.31 18.81
N VAL A 30 -7.02 19.70 19.05
CA VAL A 30 -8.12 18.76 19.30
C VAL A 30 -8.29 17.82 18.09
N THR A 31 -8.28 18.37 16.88
CA THR A 31 -8.35 17.59 15.64
C THR A 31 -7.17 16.64 15.49
N ALA A 32 -5.95 17.12 15.75
CA ALA A 32 -4.74 16.28 15.67
C ALA A 32 -4.78 15.12 16.68
N VAL A 33 -5.20 15.36 17.91
CA VAL A 33 -5.34 14.31 18.95
C VAL A 33 -6.42 13.30 18.55
N SER A 34 -7.54 13.75 17.99
CA SER A 34 -8.59 12.85 17.50
C SER A 34 -8.10 11.98 16.35
N GLN A 35 -7.41 12.57 15.37
CA GLN A 35 -6.81 11.85 14.25
C GLN A 35 -5.75 10.84 14.72
N LEU A 36 -4.91 11.21 15.69
CA LEU A 36 -3.94 10.29 16.29
C LEU A 36 -4.62 9.07 16.90
N ARG A 37 -5.69 9.28 17.70
CA ARG A 37 -6.44 8.18 18.30
C ARG A 37 -7.07 7.25 17.26
N GLU A 38 -7.60 7.79 16.18
CA GLU A 38 -8.19 7.00 15.10
C GLU A 38 -7.13 6.23 14.29
N GLN A 39 -5.94 6.81 14.10
CA GLN A 39 -4.90 6.22 13.27
C GLN A 39 -3.92 5.33 14.07
N LEU A 40 -3.90 5.43 15.40
CA LEU A 40 -2.95 4.71 16.22
C LEU A 40 -3.03 3.20 16.04
N GLN A 41 -4.24 2.63 16.04
CA GLN A 41 -4.43 1.19 15.80
C GLN A 41 -3.98 0.74 14.41
N VAL A 42 -4.12 1.62 13.42
CA VAL A 42 -3.61 1.35 12.06
C VAL A 42 -2.10 1.34 12.03
N ILE A 43 -1.47 2.33 12.68
CA ILE A 43 0.00 2.40 12.78
C ILE A 43 0.55 1.17 13.49
N ILE A 44 -0.11 0.72 14.56
CA ILE A 44 0.26 -0.50 15.28
C ILE A 44 0.09 -1.73 14.37
N ALA A 45 -1.04 -1.85 13.69
CA ALA A 45 -1.33 -2.99 12.82
C ALA A 45 -0.47 -3.03 11.54
N MET A 46 0.08 -1.89 11.14
CA MET A 46 0.93 -1.76 9.94
C MET A 46 2.43 -1.74 10.26
N GLY A 47 2.81 -2.18 11.46
CA GLY A 47 4.22 -2.34 11.83
C GLY A 47 4.94 -3.26 10.86
N ASP A 48 6.19 -2.91 10.53
CA ASP A 48 7.05 -3.77 9.74
C ASP A 48 7.60 -4.89 10.65
N TYR A 49 6.80 -5.95 10.81
CA TYR A 49 7.16 -7.08 11.65
C TYR A 49 8.38 -7.81 11.12
N LEU A 50 9.03 -8.60 11.96
CA LEU A 50 10.24 -9.35 11.63
C LEU A 50 10.13 -10.11 10.29
N ASP A 51 9.00 -10.78 10.05
CA ASP A 51 8.80 -11.53 8.80
C ASP A 51 8.66 -10.58 7.61
N ASN A 52 7.92 -9.48 7.75
CA ASN A 52 7.78 -8.47 6.70
C ASN A 52 9.14 -7.81 6.39
N ALA A 53 9.91 -7.45 7.42
CA ALA A 53 11.25 -6.88 7.25
C ALA A 53 12.20 -7.85 6.52
N LYS A 54 12.20 -9.14 6.91
CA LYS A 54 12.98 -10.19 6.24
C LYS A 54 12.56 -10.39 4.80
N TYR A 55 11.25 -10.54 4.56
CA TYR A 55 10.72 -10.69 3.21
C TYR A 55 11.00 -9.46 2.37
N GLY A 56 10.73 -8.26 2.91
CA GLY A 56 10.96 -7.00 2.22
C GLY A 56 12.39 -6.85 1.74
N LEU A 57 13.39 -7.12 2.60
CA LEU A 57 14.81 -7.08 2.23
C LEU A 57 15.17 -8.15 1.19
N SER A 58 14.77 -9.40 1.41
CA SER A 58 15.06 -10.52 0.51
C SER A 58 14.42 -10.34 -0.86
N HIS A 59 13.16 -9.90 -0.89
CA HIS A 59 12.42 -9.72 -2.14
C HIS A 59 12.94 -8.50 -2.91
N THR A 60 13.29 -7.41 -2.24
CA THR A 60 13.89 -6.24 -2.90
C THR A 60 15.25 -6.58 -3.49
N HIS A 61 16.08 -7.34 -2.76
CA HIS A 61 17.35 -7.86 -3.29
C HIS A 61 17.11 -8.72 -4.54
N SER A 62 16.15 -9.64 -4.50
CA SER A 62 15.76 -10.46 -5.64
C SER A 62 15.27 -9.61 -6.81
N ALA A 63 14.45 -8.59 -6.56
CA ALA A 63 13.95 -7.69 -7.59
C ALA A 63 15.07 -6.93 -8.31
N ILE A 64 16.04 -6.40 -7.56
CA ILE A 64 17.21 -5.71 -8.13
C ILE A 64 18.06 -6.68 -8.94
N LYS A 65 18.27 -7.91 -8.44
CA LYS A 65 18.99 -8.98 -9.15
C LYS A 65 18.35 -9.33 -10.51
N HIS A 66 17.03 -9.25 -10.59
CA HIS A 66 16.27 -9.53 -11.83
C HIS A 66 15.96 -8.25 -12.62
N HIS A 67 16.71 -7.17 -12.39
CA HIS A 67 16.60 -5.90 -13.13
C HIS A 67 15.22 -5.26 -13.11
N MET A 68 14.43 -5.49 -12.03
CA MET A 68 13.12 -4.85 -11.88
C MET A 68 13.32 -3.36 -11.52
N PRO A 69 12.78 -2.43 -12.31
CA PRO A 69 13.04 -1.02 -12.11
C PRO A 69 12.29 -0.44 -10.90
N LEU A 70 12.95 0.48 -10.21
CA LEU A 70 12.48 1.18 -9.03
C LEU A 70 12.09 2.62 -9.36
N MET A 71 11.03 3.13 -8.72
CA MET A 71 10.52 4.48 -8.93
C MET A 71 11.57 5.54 -8.57
N ARG A 72 11.82 6.47 -9.51
CA ARG A 72 12.72 7.60 -9.34
C ARG A 72 12.19 8.62 -8.34
N TYR A 73 13.10 9.38 -7.74
CA TYR A 73 12.74 10.54 -6.92
C TYR A 73 11.98 11.57 -7.75
N LYS A 74 10.92 12.16 -7.17
CA LYS A 74 10.02 13.10 -7.86
C LYS A 74 9.55 12.58 -9.22
N PRO A 75 8.85 11.45 -9.25
CA PRO A 75 8.50 10.75 -10.49
C PRO A 75 7.71 11.65 -11.46
N SER A 76 6.91 12.60 -10.95
CA SER A 76 6.14 13.54 -11.76
C SER A 76 7.00 14.50 -12.60
N THR A 77 8.27 14.68 -12.27
CA THR A 77 9.19 15.50 -13.09
C THR A 77 9.77 14.75 -14.28
N HIS A 78 9.57 13.43 -14.33
CA HIS A 78 10.07 12.58 -15.40
C HIS A 78 9.01 12.28 -16.47
N LEU A 79 7.73 12.53 -16.18
CA LEU A 79 6.62 12.32 -17.12
C LEU A 79 6.20 13.66 -17.73
N GLU A 80 6.06 13.71 -19.07
CA GLU A 80 5.59 14.91 -19.77
C GLU A 80 4.13 15.19 -19.50
N SER A 81 3.73 16.49 -19.53
CA SER A 81 2.38 16.92 -19.15
C SER A 81 1.28 16.27 -19.99
N ILE A 82 1.51 16.07 -21.29
CA ILE A 82 0.55 15.45 -22.19
C ILE A 82 0.15 14.02 -21.78
N HIS A 83 1.05 13.29 -21.12
CA HIS A 83 0.78 11.93 -20.63
C HIS A 83 0.02 11.94 -19.31
N LYS A 84 0.12 13.03 -18.54
CA LYS A 84 -0.55 13.14 -17.23
C LYS A 84 -2.06 13.38 -17.34
N GLU A 85 -2.50 13.94 -18.48
CA GLU A 85 -3.89 14.22 -18.75
C GLU A 85 -4.70 12.98 -19.17
N VAL A 86 -3.99 11.86 -19.46
CA VAL A 86 -4.66 10.60 -19.85
C VAL A 86 -5.49 10.06 -18.69
N PRO A 87 -6.79 9.73 -18.91
CA PRO A 87 -7.65 9.17 -17.88
C PRO A 87 -7.13 7.84 -17.32
N VAL A 88 -7.25 7.66 -16.01
CA VAL A 88 -6.85 6.43 -15.31
C VAL A 88 -8.05 5.83 -14.59
N PHE A 89 -8.36 4.57 -14.89
CA PHE A 89 -9.35 3.76 -14.17
C PHE A 89 -8.69 3.00 -13.04
N ILE A 90 -9.07 3.29 -11.82
CA ILE A 90 -8.68 2.54 -10.62
C ILE A 90 -9.79 1.56 -10.32
N VAL A 91 -9.50 0.26 -10.55
CA VAL A 91 -10.51 -0.78 -10.46
C VAL A 91 -10.27 -1.63 -9.22
N GLY A 92 -11.04 -1.35 -8.16
CA GLY A 92 -11.17 -2.19 -6.98
C GLY A 92 -12.21 -3.29 -7.18
N ASN A 93 -12.41 -4.11 -6.15
CA ASN A 93 -13.31 -5.28 -6.25
C ASN A 93 -14.60 -5.12 -5.41
N GLY A 94 -15.01 -3.89 -5.13
CA GLY A 94 -16.24 -3.59 -4.38
C GLY A 94 -17.52 -3.90 -5.19
N PRO A 95 -18.69 -3.91 -4.51
CA PRO A 95 -19.96 -4.32 -5.11
C PRO A 95 -20.38 -3.51 -6.33
N SER A 96 -20.04 -2.23 -6.39
CA SER A 96 -20.40 -1.35 -7.51
C SER A 96 -19.73 -1.76 -8.82
N LEU A 97 -18.68 -2.56 -8.79
CA LEU A 97 -17.96 -2.99 -9.99
C LEU A 97 -18.87 -3.74 -10.97
N ASP A 98 -19.79 -4.57 -10.46
CA ASP A 98 -20.67 -5.38 -11.31
C ASP A 98 -21.50 -4.52 -12.28
N ASP A 99 -22.02 -3.39 -11.81
CA ASP A 99 -22.84 -2.45 -12.60
C ASP A 99 -21.99 -1.53 -13.49
N LEU A 100 -20.69 -1.42 -13.21
CA LEU A 100 -19.74 -0.52 -13.88
C LEU A 100 -18.91 -1.21 -14.96
N ILE A 101 -18.90 -2.54 -15.01
CA ILE A 101 -18.19 -3.34 -16.03
C ILE A 101 -18.52 -2.91 -17.47
N PRO A 102 -19.79 -2.64 -17.86
CA PRO A 102 -20.08 -2.21 -19.23
C PRO A 102 -19.36 -0.91 -19.61
N LEU A 103 -19.31 0.08 -18.72
CA LEU A 103 -18.61 1.34 -18.96
C LEU A 103 -17.08 1.13 -19.10
N ILE A 104 -16.48 0.26 -18.26
CA ILE A 104 -15.04 -0.05 -18.40
C ILE A 104 -14.75 -0.63 -19.78
N LYS A 105 -15.65 -1.47 -20.31
CA LYS A 105 -15.48 -2.05 -21.66
C LYS A 105 -15.63 -1.02 -22.77
N GLU A 106 -16.62 -0.17 -22.64
CA GLU A 106 -16.93 0.88 -23.62
C GLU A 106 -15.77 1.88 -23.73
N GLU A 107 -15.21 2.27 -22.61
CA GLU A 107 -14.17 3.31 -22.50
C GLU A 107 -12.75 2.72 -22.40
N ALA A 108 -12.56 1.41 -22.63
CA ALA A 108 -11.26 0.75 -22.49
C ALA A 108 -10.16 1.37 -23.36
N ASP A 109 -10.51 1.91 -24.51
CA ASP A 109 -9.57 2.56 -25.42
C ASP A 109 -9.18 3.99 -24.98
N ALA A 110 -9.98 4.60 -24.12
CA ALA A 110 -9.79 6.00 -23.69
C ALA A 110 -9.08 6.13 -22.34
N ALA A 111 -8.75 5.05 -21.64
CA ALA A 111 -8.18 5.13 -20.29
C ALA A 111 -7.12 4.06 -20.00
N ILE A 112 -6.19 4.38 -19.12
CA ILE A 112 -5.28 3.40 -18.52
C ILE A 112 -6.06 2.62 -17.46
N ILE A 113 -6.22 1.32 -17.63
CA ILE A 113 -6.93 0.46 -16.68
C ILE A 113 -5.93 -0.15 -15.70
N VAL A 114 -6.14 0.11 -14.39
CA VAL A 114 -5.33 -0.42 -13.29
C VAL A 114 -6.21 -1.30 -12.41
N SER A 115 -5.98 -2.59 -12.44
CA SER A 115 -6.62 -3.58 -11.58
C SER A 115 -5.97 -3.59 -10.20
N CYS A 116 -6.75 -3.58 -9.12
CA CYS A 116 -6.28 -3.58 -7.74
C CYS A 116 -6.64 -4.88 -7.04
N GLY A 117 -5.62 -5.67 -6.66
CA GLY A 117 -5.81 -6.92 -5.91
C GLY A 117 -6.80 -7.88 -6.58
N THR A 118 -7.76 -8.37 -5.82
CA THR A 118 -8.73 -9.38 -6.28
C THR A 118 -9.66 -8.94 -7.42
N ALA A 119 -9.65 -7.67 -7.82
CA ALA A 119 -10.38 -7.17 -8.99
C ALA A 119 -9.89 -7.83 -10.32
N LEU A 120 -8.65 -8.30 -10.36
CA LEU A 120 -8.06 -8.96 -11.54
C LEU A 120 -8.92 -10.13 -12.04
N GLN A 121 -9.40 -10.97 -11.12
CA GLN A 121 -10.23 -12.11 -11.46
C GLN A 121 -11.59 -11.69 -12.04
N THR A 122 -12.18 -10.64 -11.48
CA THR A 122 -13.45 -10.07 -11.99
C THR A 122 -13.25 -9.54 -13.42
N LEU A 123 -12.19 -8.76 -13.65
CA LEU A 123 -11.88 -8.24 -14.99
C LEU A 123 -11.65 -9.38 -16.01
N TYR A 124 -10.89 -10.41 -15.64
CA TYR A 124 -10.68 -11.59 -16.50
C TYR A 124 -11.99 -12.25 -16.90
N LYS A 125 -12.89 -12.53 -15.93
CA LYS A 125 -14.20 -13.14 -16.21
C LYS A 125 -15.05 -12.33 -17.19
N HIS A 126 -14.84 -11.03 -17.22
CA HIS A 126 -15.53 -10.13 -18.14
C HIS A 126 -14.75 -9.82 -19.43
N GLY A 127 -13.60 -10.46 -19.66
CA GLY A 127 -12.80 -10.29 -20.87
C GLY A 127 -12.12 -8.92 -20.97
N ILE A 128 -11.81 -8.29 -19.84
CA ILE A 128 -11.10 -7.01 -19.77
C ILE A 128 -9.64 -7.28 -19.38
N THR A 129 -8.70 -6.81 -20.20
CA THR A 129 -7.26 -6.90 -19.88
C THR A 129 -6.77 -5.55 -19.38
N PRO A 130 -6.39 -5.39 -18.10
CA PRO A 130 -5.84 -4.16 -17.60
C PRO A 130 -4.42 -3.92 -18.11
N HIS A 131 -4.01 -2.66 -18.20
CA HIS A 131 -2.63 -2.28 -18.55
C HIS A 131 -1.68 -2.59 -17.39
N PHE A 132 -2.15 -2.33 -16.17
CA PHE A 132 -1.43 -2.62 -14.94
C PHE A 132 -2.28 -3.41 -13.96
N HIS A 133 -1.63 -4.30 -13.23
CA HIS A 133 -2.15 -4.89 -12.02
C HIS A 133 -1.36 -4.36 -10.82
N ALA A 134 -2.06 -3.97 -9.76
CA ALA A 134 -1.48 -3.43 -8.54
C ALA A 134 -1.59 -4.44 -7.39
N GLU A 135 -0.50 -4.61 -6.63
CA GLU A 135 -0.43 -5.43 -5.42
C GLU A 135 0.49 -4.79 -4.37
N ILE A 136 0.30 -5.11 -3.08
CA ILE A 136 1.10 -4.53 -2.00
C ILE A 136 1.66 -5.54 -1.00
N GLU A 137 1.15 -6.76 -0.95
CA GLU A 137 1.52 -7.73 0.07
C GLU A 137 2.88 -8.37 -0.19
N SER A 138 3.71 -8.48 0.86
CA SER A 138 5.02 -9.11 0.79
C SER A 138 4.98 -10.64 0.89
N ASN A 139 3.89 -11.20 1.39
CA ASN A 139 3.70 -12.63 1.50
C ASN A 139 3.25 -13.26 0.17
N ARG A 140 3.21 -14.59 0.11
CA ARG A 140 2.88 -15.33 -1.11
C ARG A 140 1.39 -15.30 -1.48
N SER A 141 0.54 -14.74 -0.66
CA SER A 141 -0.92 -14.71 -0.91
C SER A 141 -1.30 -14.02 -2.22
N THR A 142 -0.57 -13.00 -2.64
CA THR A 142 -0.76 -12.34 -3.94
C THR A 142 -0.56 -13.29 -5.11
N TYR A 143 0.45 -14.17 -5.03
CA TYR A 143 0.64 -15.25 -6.01
C TYR A 143 -0.54 -16.21 -5.99
N ASP A 144 -0.95 -16.69 -4.81
CA ASP A 144 -2.01 -17.67 -4.66
C ASP A 144 -3.38 -17.16 -5.17
N TRP A 145 -3.62 -15.85 -5.02
CA TRP A 145 -4.80 -15.20 -5.61
C TRP A 145 -4.68 -15.05 -7.13
N ALA A 146 -3.54 -14.63 -7.65
CA ALA A 146 -3.35 -14.38 -9.07
C ALA A 146 -3.46 -15.70 -9.89
N ILE A 147 -2.90 -16.81 -9.40
CA ILE A 147 -2.99 -18.11 -10.11
C ILE A 147 -4.41 -18.67 -10.18
N ARG A 148 -5.34 -18.24 -9.31
CA ARG A 148 -6.75 -18.62 -9.37
C ARG A 148 -7.45 -18.13 -10.64
N VAL A 149 -6.90 -17.14 -11.32
CA VAL A 149 -7.36 -16.70 -12.65
C VAL A 149 -7.23 -17.84 -13.66
N ASN A 150 -6.27 -18.75 -13.44
CA ASN A 150 -5.97 -19.93 -14.26
C ASN A 150 -5.80 -19.62 -15.77
N ALA A 151 -5.17 -18.49 -16.07
CA ALA A 151 -4.92 -18.02 -17.43
C ALA A 151 -3.54 -17.34 -17.53
N PRO A 152 -2.45 -18.13 -17.60
CA PRO A 152 -1.09 -17.59 -17.62
C PRO A 152 -0.83 -16.64 -18.79
N ASP A 153 -1.37 -16.93 -19.96
CA ASP A 153 -1.22 -16.07 -21.14
C ASP A 153 -1.90 -14.71 -20.99
N TYR A 154 -2.98 -14.65 -20.20
CA TYR A 154 -3.61 -13.39 -19.84
C TYR A 154 -2.73 -12.57 -18.89
N LEU A 155 -2.17 -13.19 -17.85
CA LEU A 155 -1.29 -12.51 -16.90
C LEU A 155 -0.03 -11.97 -17.60
N LYS A 156 0.51 -12.68 -18.58
CA LYS A 156 1.66 -12.26 -19.40
C LYS A 156 1.40 -11.07 -20.33
N GLN A 157 0.17 -10.60 -20.43
CA GLN A 157 -0.16 -9.36 -21.15
C GLN A 157 -0.13 -8.13 -20.22
N ILE A 158 -0.14 -8.33 -18.92
CA ILE A 158 -0.34 -7.30 -17.90
C ILE A 158 0.99 -6.95 -17.24
N SER A 159 1.24 -5.66 -16.99
CA SER A 159 2.37 -5.19 -16.20
C SER A 159 2.00 -5.14 -14.72
N LEU A 160 2.88 -5.63 -13.83
CA LEU A 160 2.70 -5.50 -12.38
C LEU A 160 3.27 -4.17 -11.90
N ILE A 161 2.51 -3.44 -11.09
CA ILE A 161 3.00 -2.34 -10.26
C ILE A 161 2.84 -2.74 -8.80
N SER A 162 3.90 -2.56 -8.00
CA SER A 162 3.86 -3.00 -6.60
C SER A 162 4.84 -2.25 -5.70
N CYS A 163 4.76 -2.53 -4.39
CA CYS A 163 5.81 -2.16 -3.46
C CYS A 163 7.03 -3.07 -3.64
N ASN A 164 8.21 -2.56 -3.27
CA ASN A 164 9.49 -3.25 -3.43
C ASN A 164 9.58 -4.60 -2.71
N GLY A 165 8.76 -4.83 -1.67
CA GLY A 165 8.72 -6.08 -0.91
C GLY A 165 7.84 -7.20 -1.52
N ILE A 166 7.27 -7.02 -2.72
CA ILE A 166 6.41 -8.03 -3.37
C ILE A 166 7.11 -9.37 -3.55
N HIS A 167 6.37 -10.48 -3.37
CA HIS A 167 6.93 -11.82 -3.48
C HIS A 167 7.43 -12.12 -4.92
N PRO A 168 8.64 -12.68 -5.11
CA PRO A 168 9.22 -12.94 -6.43
C PRO A 168 8.36 -13.85 -7.33
N ASP A 169 7.68 -14.85 -6.74
CA ASP A 169 6.77 -15.73 -7.51
C ASP A 169 5.64 -14.94 -8.15
N THR A 170 5.13 -13.91 -7.47
CA THR A 170 4.10 -13.01 -8.02
C THR A 170 4.65 -12.23 -9.21
N CYS A 171 5.86 -11.69 -9.08
CA CYS A 171 6.52 -10.98 -10.18
C CYS A 171 6.63 -11.82 -11.43
N ASN A 172 6.94 -13.10 -11.29
CA ASN A 172 7.14 -14.03 -12.42
C ASN A 172 5.86 -14.34 -13.21
N LEU A 173 4.68 -13.97 -12.70
CA LEU A 173 3.41 -14.20 -13.41
C LEU A 173 3.15 -13.20 -14.53
N TYR A 174 3.68 -11.99 -14.42
CA TYR A 174 3.32 -10.84 -15.26
C TYR A 174 4.33 -10.61 -16.40
N LYS A 175 3.97 -9.71 -17.31
CA LYS A 175 4.80 -9.34 -18.47
C LYS A 175 6.09 -8.64 -18.04
N ASP A 176 5.94 -7.61 -17.22
CA ASP A 176 7.00 -6.79 -16.66
C ASP A 176 6.55 -6.26 -15.29
N VAL A 177 7.50 -5.77 -14.49
CA VAL A 177 7.28 -5.38 -13.09
C VAL A 177 7.90 -4.03 -12.82
N TYR A 178 7.17 -3.13 -12.15
CA TYR A 178 7.59 -1.79 -11.76
C TYR A 178 7.36 -1.59 -10.28
N LEU A 179 8.39 -1.21 -9.53
CA LEU A 179 8.36 -1.19 -8.07
C LEU A 179 8.51 0.22 -7.51
N ALA A 180 7.80 0.49 -6.42
CA ALA A 180 7.96 1.70 -5.64
C ALA A 180 8.34 1.36 -4.19
N PHE A 181 9.20 2.18 -3.58
CA PHE A 181 9.45 2.07 -2.15
C PHE A 181 8.24 2.53 -1.35
N LYS A 182 7.93 1.80 -0.29
CA LYS A 182 6.92 2.18 0.70
C LYS A 182 7.62 2.76 1.93
N GLN A 183 7.24 3.96 2.31
CA GLN A 183 7.88 4.69 3.40
C GLN A 183 7.74 3.94 4.73
N GLY A 184 8.82 3.93 5.52
CA GLY A 184 8.83 3.34 6.86
C GLY A 184 9.18 1.85 6.90
N GLU A 185 9.19 1.14 5.78
CA GLU A 185 9.59 -0.27 5.76
C GLU A 185 11.11 -0.43 5.87
N ALA A 186 11.55 -1.48 6.58
CA ALA A 186 12.96 -1.83 6.77
C ALA A 186 13.72 -1.93 5.45
N SER A 187 13.13 -2.58 4.45
CA SER A 187 13.70 -2.71 3.12
C SER A 187 13.88 -1.37 2.40
N THR A 188 12.92 -0.46 2.57
CA THR A 188 13.00 0.88 1.99
C THR A 188 14.12 1.69 2.62
N VAL A 189 14.17 1.74 3.96
CA VAL A 189 15.16 2.56 4.67
C VAL A 189 16.57 2.02 4.44
N SER A 190 16.76 0.70 4.60
CA SER A 190 18.07 0.06 4.47
C SER A 190 18.66 0.14 3.06
N ILE A 191 17.83 0.06 2.02
CA ILE A 191 18.29 0.12 0.64
C ILE A 191 18.44 1.57 0.17
N ALA A 192 17.51 2.45 0.53
CA ALA A 192 17.60 3.86 0.15
C ALA A 192 18.85 4.56 0.71
N GLU A 193 19.31 4.19 1.91
CA GLU A 193 20.52 4.77 2.52
C GLU A 193 21.83 4.37 1.81
N LEU A 194 21.82 3.33 0.97
CA LEU A 194 22.98 2.93 0.16
C LEU A 194 23.27 3.89 -1.00
N TYR A 195 22.32 4.73 -1.32
CA TYR A 195 22.37 5.63 -2.46
C TYR A 195 22.31 7.11 -2.05
N PRO A 196 22.72 8.03 -2.91
CA PRO A 196 22.58 9.46 -2.64
C PRO A 196 21.11 9.82 -2.33
N LYS A 197 20.92 10.73 -1.38
CA LYS A 197 19.58 11.27 -1.10
C LYS A 197 18.92 11.74 -2.39
N LYS A 198 17.62 11.51 -2.55
CA LYS A 198 16.85 11.85 -3.75
C LYS A 198 17.16 10.98 -4.98
N THR A 199 17.64 9.76 -4.81
CA THR A 199 17.74 8.78 -5.91
C THR A 199 16.37 8.16 -6.17
N PHE A 200 15.65 7.77 -5.12
CA PHE A 200 14.36 7.09 -5.19
C PHE A 200 13.24 7.91 -4.56
N GLY A 201 12.02 7.73 -5.07
CA GLY A 201 10.79 8.13 -4.43
C GLY A 201 10.29 7.03 -3.48
N ALA A 202 9.62 7.43 -2.41
CA ALA A 202 8.91 6.51 -1.52
C ALA A 202 7.47 6.99 -1.33
N LEU A 203 6.54 6.04 -1.28
CA LEU A 203 5.11 6.29 -1.12
C LEU A 203 4.77 6.35 0.36
N ASP A 204 4.10 7.39 0.79
CA ASP A 204 3.72 7.66 2.18
C ASP A 204 2.29 7.23 2.54
N ALA A 205 1.47 6.90 1.54
CA ALA A 205 0.07 6.52 1.68
C ALA A 205 -0.29 5.20 0.97
N ALA A 206 0.70 4.32 0.74
CA ALA A 206 0.52 3.02 0.09
C ALA A 206 -0.06 1.97 1.05
N TYR A 207 -1.14 2.30 1.76
CA TYR A 207 -1.83 1.48 2.76
C TYR A 207 -3.25 1.98 3.01
N PRO A 208 -4.16 1.25 3.66
CA PRO A 208 -4.08 -0.17 3.99
C PRO A 208 -4.42 -1.08 2.81
N THR A 209 -5.06 -0.57 1.75
CA THR A 209 -5.53 -1.36 0.62
C THR A 209 -4.71 -1.12 -0.65
N VAL A 210 -4.79 -2.07 -1.58
CA VAL A 210 -4.14 -1.95 -2.90
C VAL A 210 -4.61 -0.72 -3.67
N THR A 211 -5.86 -0.30 -3.50
CA THR A 211 -6.39 0.92 -4.11
C THR A 211 -5.69 2.18 -3.59
N ASN A 212 -5.36 2.24 -2.29
CA ASN A 212 -4.57 3.34 -1.73
C ASN A 212 -3.18 3.40 -2.36
N PHE A 213 -2.52 2.24 -2.49
CA PHE A 213 -1.23 2.15 -3.17
C PHE A 213 -1.32 2.67 -4.62
N ALA A 214 -2.27 2.17 -5.41
CA ALA A 214 -2.42 2.56 -6.80
C ALA A 214 -2.67 4.08 -6.94
N MET A 215 -3.56 4.64 -6.13
CA MET A 215 -3.83 6.07 -6.11
C MET A 215 -2.61 6.89 -5.67
N ASN A 216 -1.91 6.48 -4.60
CA ASN A 216 -0.72 7.19 -4.14
C ASN A 216 0.40 7.14 -5.20
N LEU A 217 0.66 5.97 -5.80
CA LEU A 217 1.68 5.82 -6.86
C LEU A 217 1.37 6.72 -8.06
N LEU A 218 0.16 6.62 -8.60
CA LEU A 218 -0.18 7.29 -9.86
C LEU A 218 -0.35 8.80 -9.69
N THR A 219 -0.79 9.27 -8.52
CA THR A 219 -0.78 10.71 -8.19
C THR A 219 0.64 11.24 -7.96
N GLU A 220 1.57 10.44 -7.38
CA GLU A 220 2.99 10.81 -7.29
C GLU A 220 3.65 10.89 -8.68
N ILE A 221 3.30 9.99 -9.60
CA ILE A 221 3.74 10.03 -11.00
C ILE A 221 3.19 11.27 -11.70
N GLY A 222 2.07 11.80 -11.24
CA GLY A 222 1.51 13.06 -11.69
C GLY A 222 0.36 12.92 -12.67
N PHE A 223 -0.31 11.76 -12.76
CA PHE A 223 -1.58 11.66 -13.46
C PHE A 223 -2.63 12.57 -12.78
N GLU A 224 -3.47 13.20 -13.59
CA GLU A 224 -4.34 14.29 -13.15
C GLU A 224 -5.84 13.92 -13.19
N GLN A 225 -6.22 12.85 -13.90
CA GLN A 225 -7.62 12.46 -14.06
C GLN A 225 -7.86 10.99 -13.71
N PHE A 226 -8.67 10.74 -12.69
CA PHE A 226 -8.95 9.39 -12.19
C PHE A 226 -10.44 9.09 -12.12
N TYR A 227 -10.80 7.84 -12.42
CA TYR A 227 -12.14 7.30 -12.28
C TYR A 227 -12.10 6.07 -11.39
N LEU A 228 -12.86 6.07 -10.29
CA LEU A 228 -12.90 5.01 -9.31
C LEU A 228 -14.03 4.04 -9.61
N PHE A 229 -13.67 2.78 -9.84
CA PHE A 229 -14.57 1.66 -10.10
C PHE A 229 -14.38 0.61 -9.01
N GLY A 230 -15.46 0.10 -8.41
CA GLY A 230 -15.37 -0.92 -7.36
C GLY A 230 -14.53 -0.50 -6.13
N THR A 231 -14.34 0.81 -5.93
CA THR A 231 -13.64 1.40 -4.79
C THR A 231 -14.68 1.94 -3.82
N ASP A 232 -15.55 1.05 -3.36
CA ASP A 232 -16.75 1.40 -2.62
C ASP A 232 -16.48 1.91 -1.20
N MET A 233 -15.42 1.44 -0.56
CA MET A 233 -15.09 1.71 0.86
C MET A 233 -16.27 1.47 1.81
N GLY A 234 -17.21 0.68 1.36
CA GLY A 234 -18.44 0.33 2.05
C GLY A 234 -19.32 -0.58 1.20
N PHE A 235 -20.48 -0.93 1.70
CA PHE A 235 -21.46 -1.78 1.01
C PHE A 235 -22.88 -1.44 1.43
N VAL A 236 -23.80 -1.76 0.56
CA VAL A 236 -25.24 -1.52 0.75
C VAL A 236 -25.93 -2.79 1.19
N ASP A 237 -25.62 -3.89 0.53
CA ASP A 237 -26.13 -5.23 0.83
C ASP A 237 -25.11 -5.99 1.67
N GLU A 238 -25.51 -6.44 2.85
CA GLU A 238 -24.64 -7.19 3.76
C GLU A 238 -24.22 -8.56 3.22
N ASN A 239 -24.94 -9.09 2.24
CA ASN A 239 -24.59 -10.35 1.59
C ASN A 239 -23.53 -10.18 0.50
N TYR A 240 -23.27 -8.94 0.06
CA TYR A 240 -22.34 -8.65 -1.04
C TYR A 240 -21.42 -7.48 -0.70
N HIS A 241 -20.30 -7.81 -0.07
CA HIS A 241 -19.25 -6.88 0.28
C HIS A 241 -18.16 -6.73 -0.81
N HIS A 242 -18.20 -7.57 -1.84
CA HIS A 242 -17.38 -7.53 -3.04
C HIS A 242 -18.24 -7.77 -4.29
N SER A 243 -17.64 -7.58 -5.47
CA SER A 243 -18.25 -7.97 -6.75
C SER A 243 -18.67 -9.43 -6.72
N LYS A 244 -19.87 -9.72 -7.22
CA LYS A 244 -20.40 -11.09 -7.32
C LYS A 244 -19.57 -11.99 -8.23
N SER A 245 -18.84 -11.40 -9.16
CA SER A 245 -17.93 -12.11 -10.07
C SER A 245 -16.57 -12.40 -9.43
N SER A 246 -16.32 -11.93 -8.21
CA SER A 246 -15.03 -12.13 -7.52
C SER A 246 -14.83 -13.55 -7.02
N GLY A 247 -13.59 -13.89 -6.63
CA GLY A 247 -13.26 -15.17 -5.99
C GLY A 247 -13.74 -15.34 -4.56
N TYR A 248 -14.44 -14.35 -4.00
CA TYR A 248 -15.10 -14.46 -2.69
C TYR A 248 -16.39 -15.25 -2.75
N TYR A 249 -16.97 -15.42 -3.93
CA TYR A 249 -18.23 -16.15 -4.11
C TYR A 249 -18.05 -17.33 -5.06
N SER A 250 -18.77 -18.41 -4.78
CA SER A 250 -18.88 -19.56 -5.68
C SER A 250 -19.67 -19.18 -6.94
N GLU A 251 -19.62 -20.05 -7.96
CA GLU A 251 -20.45 -19.90 -9.18
C GLU A 251 -21.96 -19.82 -8.89
N LYS A 252 -22.39 -20.36 -7.75
CA LYS A 252 -23.78 -20.32 -7.28
C LYS A 252 -24.10 -19.06 -6.45
N GLY A 253 -23.14 -18.15 -6.30
CA GLY A 253 -23.28 -16.92 -5.53
C GLY A 253 -23.18 -17.11 -4.01
N ASN A 254 -22.79 -18.29 -3.52
CA ASN A 254 -22.58 -18.52 -2.09
C ASN A 254 -21.21 -17.96 -1.69
N GLU A 255 -21.15 -17.27 -0.57
CA GLU A 255 -19.93 -16.79 0.04
C GLU A 255 -19.00 -17.97 0.39
N LEU A 256 -17.72 -17.83 0.06
CA LEU A 256 -16.67 -18.83 0.34
C LEU A 256 -15.92 -18.55 1.63
N TYR A 257 -16.05 -17.33 2.18
CA TYR A 257 -15.40 -16.85 3.39
C TYR A 257 -16.44 -16.14 4.24
N ASP A 258 -16.55 -16.47 5.52
CA ASP A 258 -17.48 -15.80 6.45
C ASP A 258 -16.94 -14.39 6.81
N TYR A 259 -17.19 -13.46 5.91
CA TYR A 259 -16.70 -12.10 6.02
C TYR A 259 -17.25 -11.35 7.24
N THR A 260 -18.51 -11.59 7.59
CA THR A 260 -19.16 -10.92 8.72
C THR A 260 -18.70 -11.45 10.07
N ALA A 261 -18.32 -12.73 10.16
CA ALA A 261 -17.72 -13.28 11.38
C ALA A 261 -16.33 -12.71 11.66
N GLU A 262 -15.57 -12.38 10.61
CA GLU A 262 -14.20 -11.86 10.73
C GLU A 262 -14.14 -10.33 10.86
N ASN A 263 -15.23 -9.61 10.51
CA ASN A 263 -15.24 -8.16 10.44
C ASN A 263 -16.43 -7.53 11.14
N ASN A 264 -16.19 -6.46 11.91
CA ASN A 264 -17.27 -5.61 12.40
C ASN A 264 -17.80 -4.73 11.26
N THR A 265 -18.95 -5.08 10.71
CA THR A 265 -19.60 -4.40 9.58
C THR A 265 -20.70 -3.41 10.01
N SER A 266 -20.82 -3.11 11.31
CA SER A 266 -21.86 -2.23 11.85
C SER A 266 -21.54 -0.73 11.70
N LEU A 267 -20.36 -0.37 11.26
CA LEU A 267 -19.98 1.03 11.06
C LEU A 267 -20.73 1.65 9.87
N ILE A 268 -21.04 2.94 10.00
CA ILE A 268 -21.81 3.69 9.00
C ILE A 268 -20.98 4.89 8.51
N LEU A 269 -20.99 5.13 7.20
CA LEU A 269 -20.40 6.30 6.54
C LEU A 269 -21.43 7.01 5.67
N PRO A 270 -21.26 8.32 5.40
CA PRO A 270 -22.01 9.01 4.33
C PRO A 270 -21.79 8.30 3.00
N GLY A 271 -22.87 8.07 2.25
CA GLY A 271 -22.83 7.48 0.91
C GLY A 271 -22.54 8.49 -0.19
N ASN A 272 -22.09 7.98 -1.35
CA ASN A 272 -21.83 8.78 -2.55
C ASN A 272 -23.13 9.19 -3.27
N PHE A 273 -24.03 8.23 -3.52
CA PHE A 273 -25.32 8.46 -4.17
C PHE A 273 -26.52 8.22 -3.24
N ARG A 274 -26.27 7.88 -1.99
CA ARG A 274 -27.28 7.61 -0.96
C ARG A 274 -26.90 8.26 0.37
N PRO A 275 -27.82 8.41 1.32
CA PRO A 275 -27.50 9.05 2.60
C PRO A 275 -26.37 8.37 3.37
N VAL A 276 -26.40 7.03 3.47
CA VAL A 276 -25.45 6.24 4.26
C VAL A 276 -25.16 4.89 3.62
N VAL A 277 -23.98 4.34 3.92
CA VAL A 277 -23.56 2.98 3.61
C VAL A 277 -22.95 2.32 4.84
N LYS A 278 -23.01 0.99 4.91
CA LYS A 278 -22.27 0.22 5.91
C LYS A 278 -20.81 0.07 5.51
N THR A 279 -19.95 -0.07 6.51
CA THR A 279 -18.51 -0.24 6.29
C THR A 279 -17.86 -1.03 7.41
N LYS A 280 -16.60 -1.41 7.23
CA LYS A 280 -15.72 -1.94 8.27
C LYS A 280 -14.61 -0.95 8.60
N TYR A 281 -13.92 -1.19 9.71
CA TYR A 281 -12.87 -0.28 10.19
C TYR A 281 -11.75 -0.06 9.16
N GLU A 282 -11.25 -1.11 8.55
CA GLU A 282 -10.21 -1.04 7.52
C GLU A 282 -10.62 -0.15 6.32
N PHE A 283 -11.87 -0.26 5.85
CA PHE A 283 -12.37 0.58 4.76
C PHE A 283 -12.55 2.03 5.18
N LYS A 284 -12.95 2.29 6.43
CA LYS A 284 -12.98 3.64 6.99
C LYS A 284 -11.60 4.28 6.99
N VAL A 285 -10.57 3.52 7.37
CA VAL A 285 -9.18 3.98 7.35
C VAL A 285 -8.70 4.18 5.91
N SER A 286 -8.92 3.21 5.03
CA SER A 286 -8.58 3.29 3.62
C SER A 286 -9.15 4.55 2.98
N LYS A 287 -10.43 4.86 3.25
CA LYS A 287 -11.08 6.09 2.84
C LYS A 287 -10.35 7.33 3.35
N SER A 288 -10.02 7.38 4.65
CA SER A 288 -9.31 8.52 5.25
C SER A 288 -7.92 8.74 4.64
N VAL A 289 -7.18 7.67 4.38
CA VAL A 289 -5.87 7.74 3.71
C VAL A 289 -6.02 8.28 2.29
N LEU A 290 -7.02 7.80 1.55
CA LEU A 290 -7.29 8.30 0.20
C LEU A 290 -7.64 9.78 0.20
N GLU A 291 -8.51 10.23 1.12
CA GLU A 291 -8.88 11.64 1.30
C GLU A 291 -7.67 12.52 1.62
N ASN A 292 -6.74 12.02 2.42
CA ASN A 292 -5.47 12.73 2.71
C ASN A 292 -4.62 12.89 1.45
N VAL A 293 -4.47 11.85 0.64
CA VAL A 293 -3.76 11.93 -0.66
C VAL A 293 -4.40 13.00 -1.54
N LEU A 294 -5.71 12.96 -1.69
CA LEU A 294 -6.46 13.89 -2.55
C LEU A 294 -6.43 15.34 -2.04
N SER A 295 -6.26 15.55 -0.74
CA SER A 295 -6.18 16.90 -0.15
C SER A 295 -4.90 17.64 -0.50
N VAL A 296 -3.81 16.92 -0.81
CA VAL A 296 -2.49 17.49 -1.10
C VAL A 296 -2.10 17.39 -2.59
N LYS A 297 -2.74 16.51 -3.36
CA LYS A 297 -2.47 16.30 -4.78
C LYS A 297 -3.49 17.01 -5.65
N LYS A 298 -3.01 17.63 -6.72
CA LYS A 298 -3.89 18.24 -7.73
C LYS A 298 -4.31 17.16 -8.73
N ALA A 299 -5.36 16.43 -8.40
CA ALA A 299 -5.95 15.45 -9.30
C ALA A 299 -7.47 15.62 -9.31
N GLU A 300 -8.07 15.43 -10.47
CA GLU A 300 -9.50 15.37 -10.63
C GLU A 300 -9.95 13.91 -10.54
N VAL A 301 -10.71 13.59 -9.50
CA VAL A 301 -11.08 12.21 -9.19
C VAL A 301 -12.59 12.07 -9.18
N TYR A 302 -13.10 11.19 -10.03
CA TYR A 302 -14.52 10.88 -10.15
C TYR A 302 -14.85 9.57 -9.43
N ASN A 303 -15.83 9.61 -8.52
CA ASN A 303 -16.32 8.44 -7.80
C ASN A 303 -17.62 7.94 -8.45
N LEU A 304 -17.53 6.80 -9.15
CA LEU A 304 -18.68 6.18 -9.83
C LEU A 304 -19.42 5.18 -8.91
N ASN A 305 -18.87 4.87 -7.74
CA ASN A 305 -19.38 3.81 -6.88
C ASN A 305 -20.58 4.25 -6.05
N ASP A 306 -21.52 3.34 -5.82
CA ASP A 306 -22.63 3.52 -4.88
C ASP A 306 -22.23 3.12 -3.44
N GLY A 307 -20.97 3.35 -3.11
CA GLY A 307 -20.36 3.13 -1.82
C GLY A 307 -20.25 4.41 -0.98
N ALA A 308 -19.18 4.53 -0.19
CA ALA A 308 -18.94 5.67 0.67
C ALA A 308 -18.60 6.94 -0.15
N LYS A 309 -19.05 8.08 0.37
CA LYS A 309 -18.59 9.39 -0.10
C LYS A 309 -17.13 9.59 0.31
N ILE A 310 -16.28 9.88 -0.66
CA ILE A 310 -14.85 10.15 -0.47
C ILE A 310 -14.62 11.64 -0.68
N ALA A 311 -14.13 12.35 0.33
CA ALA A 311 -13.85 13.78 0.21
C ALA A 311 -12.70 14.01 -0.80
N GLY A 312 -12.82 15.06 -1.60
CA GLY A 312 -11.88 15.33 -2.70
C GLY A 312 -12.26 14.65 -4.01
N THR A 313 -13.29 13.80 -4.04
CA THR A 313 -13.83 13.23 -5.28
C THR A 313 -15.13 13.92 -5.71
N LYS A 314 -15.43 13.84 -7.01
CA LYS A 314 -16.70 14.28 -7.61
C LYS A 314 -17.58 13.05 -7.85
N PRO A 315 -18.80 12.98 -7.31
CA PRO A 315 -19.74 11.93 -7.69
C PRO A 315 -20.03 12.01 -9.19
N LEU A 316 -19.93 10.88 -9.89
CA LEU A 316 -20.20 10.79 -11.33
C LEU A 316 -21.04 9.54 -11.60
N ARG A 317 -22.20 9.70 -12.25
CA ARG A 317 -22.98 8.56 -12.71
C ARG A 317 -22.38 8.01 -14.00
N LYS A 318 -22.50 6.70 -14.19
CA LYS A 318 -21.93 6.04 -15.38
C LYS A 318 -22.47 6.58 -16.69
N GLU A 319 -23.72 7.03 -16.70
CA GLU A 319 -24.39 7.60 -17.87
C GLU A 319 -23.83 8.98 -18.26
N ASP A 320 -23.20 9.68 -17.33
CA ASP A 320 -22.63 11.01 -17.51
C ASP A 320 -21.11 10.98 -17.77
N ALA A 321 -20.51 9.78 -17.76
CA ALA A 321 -19.07 9.63 -17.98
C ALA A 321 -18.75 9.81 -19.48
N ILE A 322 -17.96 10.83 -19.79
CA ILE A 322 -17.48 11.11 -21.14
C ILE A 322 -15.96 11.25 -21.06
N LEU A 323 -15.24 10.37 -21.76
CA LEU A 323 -13.79 10.42 -21.83
C LEU A 323 -13.35 10.92 -23.21
N VAL A 324 -12.32 11.76 -23.20
CA VAL A 324 -11.73 12.29 -24.44
C VAL A 324 -10.25 11.94 -24.45
N CYS A 325 -9.95 10.75 -24.92
CA CYS A 325 -8.58 10.27 -25.10
C CYS A 325 -8.58 9.20 -26.19
N SER A 326 -7.55 9.15 -27.01
CA SER A 326 -7.40 8.10 -28.01
C SER A 326 -6.56 6.93 -27.46
N ALA A 327 -6.74 5.73 -28.01
CA ALA A 327 -5.90 4.57 -27.67
C ALA A 327 -4.39 4.86 -27.87
N ALA A 328 -4.03 5.62 -28.91
CA ALA A 328 -2.64 6.01 -29.14
C ALA A 328 -2.06 6.92 -28.05
N GLN A 329 -2.85 7.86 -27.51
CA GLN A 329 -2.43 8.72 -26.40
C GLN A 329 -2.29 7.89 -25.12
N ARG A 330 -3.25 7.02 -24.85
CA ARG A 330 -3.19 6.09 -23.70
C ARG A 330 -1.94 5.22 -23.76
N ASP A 331 -1.67 4.56 -24.91
CA ASP A 331 -0.52 3.67 -25.07
C ASP A 331 0.80 4.42 -24.94
N ALA A 332 0.88 5.64 -25.50
CA ALA A 332 2.04 6.48 -25.34
C ALA A 332 2.29 6.87 -23.87
N ALA A 333 1.24 7.14 -23.09
CA ALA A 333 1.37 7.43 -21.67
C ALA A 333 1.81 6.20 -20.85
N VAL A 334 1.29 5.00 -21.16
CA VAL A 334 1.72 3.74 -20.56
C VAL A 334 3.21 3.51 -20.79
N GLU A 335 3.68 3.63 -22.04
CA GLU A 335 5.09 3.43 -22.36
C GLU A 335 6.01 4.52 -21.79
N ALA A 336 5.57 5.78 -21.81
CA ALA A 336 6.30 6.88 -21.17
C ALA A 336 6.44 6.67 -19.65
N MET A 337 5.39 6.26 -18.96
CA MET A 337 5.44 5.92 -17.55
C MET A 337 6.49 4.84 -17.28
N LYS A 338 6.47 3.74 -18.02
CA LYS A 338 7.40 2.61 -17.86
C LYS A 338 8.84 3.02 -18.06
N GLN A 339 9.14 3.78 -19.10
CA GLN A 339 10.50 4.12 -19.51
C GLN A 339 11.11 5.30 -18.74
N GLN A 340 10.28 6.27 -18.33
CA GLN A 340 10.80 7.55 -17.79
C GLN A 340 10.73 7.60 -16.27
N VAL A 341 9.71 6.99 -15.65
CA VAL A 341 9.43 7.12 -14.22
C VAL A 341 10.25 6.16 -13.37
N PHE A 342 10.61 5.02 -13.93
CA PHE A 342 11.33 3.96 -13.23
C PHE A 342 12.76 3.81 -13.72
N LYS A 343 13.63 3.23 -12.91
CA LYS A 343 15.04 3.02 -13.21
C LYS A 343 15.53 1.69 -12.66
N GLU A 344 16.18 0.91 -13.49
CA GLU A 344 16.94 -0.26 -13.07
C GLU A 344 18.20 0.13 -12.29
N LEU A 345 18.58 -0.72 -11.35
CA LEU A 345 19.84 -0.64 -10.65
C LEU A 345 20.82 -1.67 -11.21
N ASP A 346 22.09 -1.27 -11.25
CA ASP A 346 23.17 -2.22 -11.46
C ASP A 346 23.31 -3.11 -10.23
N PHE A 347 23.18 -4.42 -10.42
CA PHE A 347 23.16 -5.39 -9.32
C PHE A 347 24.53 -5.50 -8.64
N ASP A 348 25.62 -5.48 -9.38
CA ASP A 348 26.99 -5.59 -8.83
C ASP A 348 27.32 -4.35 -7.98
N ASP A 349 26.93 -3.14 -8.42
CA ASP A 349 27.08 -1.92 -7.62
C ASP A 349 26.22 -1.98 -6.36
N PHE A 350 24.99 -2.48 -6.48
CA PHE A 350 24.09 -2.67 -5.33
C PHE A 350 24.69 -3.65 -4.30
N GLU A 351 25.11 -4.84 -4.70
CA GLU A 351 25.72 -5.82 -3.80
C GLU A 351 26.97 -5.27 -3.12
N LYS A 352 27.82 -4.59 -3.88
CA LYS A 352 29.01 -3.95 -3.32
C LYS A 352 28.66 -2.92 -2.24
N ARG A 353 27.67 -2.06 -2.49
CA ARG A 353 27.20 -1.07 -1.51
C ARG A 353 26.58 -1.74 -0.28
N PHE A 354 25.74 -2.75 -0.49
CA PHE A 354 25.08 -3.48 0.56
C PHE A 354 26.10 -4.18 1.47
N ASN A 355 27.04 -4.93 0.91
CA ASN A 355 28.08 -5.65 1.66
C ASN A 355 29.09 -4.71 2.33
N ASN A 356 29.33 -3.51 1.79
CA ASN A 356 30.16 -2.49 2.46
C ASN A 356 29.46 -1.81 3.63
N ARG A 357 28.11 -1.77 3.60
CA ARG A 357 27.31 -1.12 4.63
C ARG A 357 26.87 -2.07 5.73
N TYR A 358 26.58 -3.32 5.37
CA TYR A 358 26.00 -4.32 6.27
C TYR A 358 26.88 -5.56 6.33
N ASP A 359 27.14 -6.03 7.57
CA ASP A 359 27.85 -7.26 7.84
C ASP A 359 26.91 -8.27 8.53
N SER A 360 26.65 -9.38 7.86
CA SER A 360 25.78 -10.44 8.38
C SER A 360 26.31 -11.11 9.64
N ASN A 361 27.64 -11.17 9.82
CA ASN A 361 28.23 -11.73 11.04
C ASN A 361 27.94 -10.85 12.26
N VAL A 362 27.98 -9.52 12.08
CA VAL A 362 27.60 -8.59 13.16
C VAL A 362 26.12 -8.75 13.50
N LEU A 363 25.24 -8.92 12.50
CA LEU A 363 23.82 -9.20 12.77
C LEU A 363 23.63 -10.50 13.57
N ILE A 364 24.33 -11.58 13.20
CA ILE A 364 24.24 -12.87 13.91
C ILE A 364 24.71 -12.70 15.37
N GLU A 365 25.80 -11.98 15.60
CA GLU A 365 26.31 -11.69 16.94
C GLU A 365 25.30 -10.85 17.74
N GLU A 366 24.76 -9.77 17.16
CA GLU A 366 23.76 -8.92 17.80
C GLU A 366 22.47 -9.70 18.13
N LEU A 367 21.99 -10.56 17.23
CA LEU A 367 20.84 -11.44 17.49
C LEU A 367 21.11 -12.42 18.64
N SER A 368 22.32 -12.97 18.70
CA SER A 368 22.73 -13.88 19.78
C SER A 368 22.77 -13.16 21.13
N GLN A 369 23.28 -11.92 21.16
CA GLN A 369 23.28 -11.09 22.36
C GLN A 369 21.86 -10.66 22.75
N PHE A 370 21.02 -10.29 21.79
CA PHE A 370 19.63 -9.94 22.03
C PHE A 370 18.83 -11.10 22.62
N HIS A 371 19.09 -12.33 22.15
CA HIS A 371 18.46 -13.53 22.69
C HIS A 371 18.76 -13.73 24.19
N LEU A 372 19.93 -13.34 24.66
CA LEU A 372 20.28 -13.41 26.07
C LEU A 372 19.49 -12.42 26.96
N LEU A 373 18.90 -11.39 26.37
CA LEU A 373 18.02 -10.45 27.05
C LEU A 373 16.57 -10.96 27.20
N VAL A 374 16.25 -12.16 26.67
CA VAL A 374 14.90 -12.75 26.77
C VAL A 374 14.88 -13.67 27.99
N PRO A 375 14.29 -13.27 29.11
CA PRO A 375 14.21 -14.10 30.31
C PRO A 375 13.21 -15.24 30.09
N THR A 376 13.41 -16.32 30.85
CA THR A 376 12.47 -17.45 30.87
C THR A 376 11.23 -17.17 31.71
N GLU A 377 11.33 -16.30 32.72
CA GLU A 377 10.24 -15.90 33.61
C GLU A 377 10.40 -14.43 34.01
N LEU A 378 9.29 -13.75 34.23
CA LEU A 378 9.21 -12.39 34.78
C LEU A 378 8.41 -12.45 36.09
N GLU A 379 8.93 -11.84 37.15
CA GLU A 379 8.31 -11.90 38.50
C GLU A 379 7.34 -10.74 38.75
N SER A 380 7.53 -9.61 38.06
CA SER A 380 6.73 -8.38 38.26
C SER A 380 6.52 -7.57 36.98
N LYS A 381 5.57 -6.60 37.05
CA LYS A 381 5.41 -5.59 35.99
C LYS A 381 6.60 -4.65 35.85
N GLU A 382 7.25 -4.39 36.98
CA GLU A 382 8.46 -3.57 37.05
C GLU A 382 9.59 -4.24 36.26
N ASP A 383 9.77 -5.56 36.41
CA ASP A 383 10.76 -6.34 35.63
C ASP A 383 10.45 -6.31 34.13
N LEU A 384 9.18 -6.40 33.77
CA LEU A 384 8.75 -6.27 32.37
C LEU A 384 9.11 -4.89 31.81
N THR A 385 8.89 -3.81 32.57
CA THR A 385 9.23 -2.45 32.12
C THR A 385 10.73 -2.30 31.89
N VAL A 386 11.53 -2.80 32.83
CA VAL A 386 13.01 -2.80 32.69
C VAL A 386 13.45 -3.58 31.47
N LEU A 387 12.89 -4.78 31.26
CA LEU A 387 13.20 -5.63 30.10
C LEU A 387 12.88 -4.92 28.77
N ILE A 388 11.70 -4.29 28.66
CA ILE A 388 11.30 -3.53 27.47
C ILE A 388 12.31 -2.43 27.18
N GLU A 389 12.74 -1.70 28.20
CA GLU A 389 13.73 -0.62 28.06
C GLU A 389 15.10 -1.16 27.65
N GLU A 390 15.55 -2.28 28.20
CA GLU A 390 16.81 -2.91 27.86
C GLU A 390 16.82 -3.40 26.41
N GLN A 391 15.79 -4.13 26.01
CA GLN A 391 15.64 -4.62 24.63
C GLN A 391 15.60 -3.47 23.62
N ARG A 392 14.80 -2.44 23.91
CA ARG A 392 14.73 -1.24 23.07
C ARG A 392 16.08 -0.54 22.96
N ASN A 393 16.74 -0.31 24.08
CA ASN A 393 18.05 0.36 24.10
C ASN A 393 19.08 -0.44 23.32
N PHE A 394 19.05 -1.77 23.41
CA PHE A 394 19.92 -2.65 22.63
C PHE A 394 19.69 -2.48 21.13
N VAL A 395 18.43 -2.53 20.67
CA VAL A 395 18.07 -2.40 19.25
C VAL A 395 18.37 -1.00 18.71
N VAL A 396 18.07 0.06 19.49
CA VAL A 396 18.41 1.45 19.11
C VAL A 396 19.94 1.64 19.04
N LYS A 397 20.70 1.00 19.90
CA LYS A 397 22.18 1.05 19.87
C LYS A 397 22.72 0.42 18.58
N SER A 398 22.09 -0.65 18.07
CA SER A 398 22.44 -1.21 16.76
C SER A 398 22.25 -0.21 15.61
N LEU A 399 21.21 0.62 15.66
CA LEU A 399 21.01 1.69 14.67
C LEU A 399 22.16 2.72 14.66
N LEU A 400 22.71 3.03 15.85
CA LEU A 400 23.84 3.95 15.98
C LEU A 400 25.19 3.33 15.57
N ASN A 401 25.29 2.03 15.61
CA ASN A 401 26.41 1.28 15.04
C ASN A 401 26.23 1.20 13.51
N LYS A 402 27.28 1.26 12.76
CA LYS A 402 27.23 1.30 11.28
C LYS A 402 26.49 0.14 10.59
N ASN A 403 26.02 -0.87 11.32
CA ASN A 403 25.37 -2.04 10.74
C ASN A 403 23.84 -1.95 10.68
N SER A 404 23.18 -1.43 11.68
CA SER A 404 21.72 -1.15 11.77
C SER A 404 20.73 -2.25 11.33
N LEU A 405 21.15 -3.42 10.85
CA LEU A 405 20.26 -4.48 10.39
C LEU A 405 19.38 -5.02 11.50
N LEU A 406 19.88 -5.20 12.71
CA LEU A 406 19.09 -5.65 13.86
C LEU A 406 17.92 -4.68 14.12
N PHE A 407 18.20 -3.37 14.08
CA PHE A 407 17.15 -2.37 14.23
C PHE A 407 16.07 -2.52 13.16
N PHE A 408 16.45 -2.65 11.89
CA PHE A 408 15.48 -2.81 10.81
C PHE A 408 14.65 -4.08 10.94
N TYR A 409 15.23 -5.18 11.42
CA TYR A 409 14.48 -6.42 11.61
C TYR A 409 13.55 -6.43 12.81
N LEU A 410 13.94 -5.82 13.93
CA LEU A 410 13.22 -6.01 15.20
C LEU A 410 12.35 -4.81 15.63
N ASN A 411 12.66 -3.60 15.16
CA ASN A 411 11.99 -2.40 15.66
C ASN A 411 10.46 -2.43 15.50
N GLY A 412 9.96 -2.89 14.36
CA GLY A 412 8.51 -2.98 14.11
C GLY A 412 7.81 -3.97 15.05
N THR A 413 8.40 -5.16 15.23
CA THR A 413 7.87 -6.19 16.14
C THR A 413 7.90 -5.72 17.59
N LEU A 414 9.01 -5.13 18.04
CA LEU A 414 9.12 -4.60 19.40
C LEU A 414 8.15 -3.46 19.66
N ASN A 415 7.95 -2.57 18.70
CA ASN A 415 6.96 -1.50 18.80
C ASN A 415 5.54 -2.04 18.97
N TYR A 416 5.20 -3.12 18.27
CA TYR A 416 3.90 -3.79 18.44
C TYR A 416 3.76 -4.42 19.83
N ILE A 417 4.72 -5.26 20.23
CA ILE A 417 4.70 -5.95 21.53
C ILE A 417 4.65 -4.93 22.68
N ASN A 418 5.42 -3.85 22.60
CA ASN A 418 5.46 -2.83 23.64
C ASN A 418 4.21 -1.94 23.68
N SER A 419 3.36 -1.99 22.66
CA SER A 419 2.12 -1.24 22.56
C SER A 419 0.87 -2.08 22.92
N SER A 420 1.05 -3.40 23.06
CA SER A 420 0.00 -4.35 23.45
C SER A 420 -0.08 -4.49 24.97
#